data_97910585ee0dba51a4dd160a62c0769f
#
_entry.id   97910585ee0dba51a4dd160a62c0769f
#
_cell.length_a   1.000
_cell.length_b   1.000
_cell.length_c   1.000
_cell.angle_alpha   90.00
_cell.angle_beta   90.00
_cell.angle_gamma   90.00
#
_symmetry.space_group_name_H-M   'P 1'
#
loop_
_entity.id
_entity.type
_entity.pdbx_description
1 polymer ?
#
loop_
_entity_poly.entity_id
_entity_poly.type
_entity_poly.pdbx_seq_one_letter_code
_entity_poly.pdbx_strand_id
1 'polypeptide(L)'
;IYRQLAGGVTTANILHGSANPIGGQNQVVKLRWGLTGEGMKFAEAPQGVKFALGENVKQSNWSDANGRYPQTRMGVEQLYRDSFEAARDYARKMDAWQTNRRGLPPRRDLELDALREILDGDRWIHCHSYRQDEILALLRILKEYEITIGTFQHILEGYKVADEMAKAGAMASAFSDWWAYKFEVLDAIPHAGAL
;
A
#
# COMPACT_ATOMS: atom_id res chain seq x y z
N ILE A 1 2.78 20.95 -10.99
CA ILE A 1 4.17 20.59 -11.40
C ILE A 1 5.09 21.79 -11.30
N TYR A 2 4.77 22.91 -11.98
CA TYR A 2 5.65 24.11 -12.01
C TYR A 2 6.07 24.59 -10.61
N ARG A 3 5.12 24.71 -9.68
CA ARG A 3 5.38 25.18 -8.31
C ARG A 3 6.29 24.22 -7.53
N GLN A 4 6.10 22.93 -7.68
CA GLN A 4 6.94 21.92 -7.03
C GLN A 4 8.37 21.95 -7.59
N LEU A 5 8.52 22.07 -8.92
CA LEU A 5 9.83 22.24 -9.55
C LEU A 5 10.53 23.51 -9.07
N ALA A 6 9.82 24.63 -8.99
CA ALA A 6 10.36 25.88 -8.45
C ALA A 6 10.80 25.74 -6.98
N GLY A 7 10.15 24.86 -6.20
CA GLY A 7 10.54 24.50 -4.84
C GLY A 7 11.61 23.40 -4.74
N GLY A 8 12.17 22.95 -5.87
CA GLY A 8 13.24 21.93 -5.89
C GLY A 8 12.78 20.48 -5.93
N VAL A 9 11.47 20.20 -6.00
CA VAL A 9 10.95 18.84 -6.11
C VAL A 9 11.02 18.38 -7.57
N THR A 10 11.84 17.40 -7.87
CA THR A 10 12.07 16.90 -9.24
C THR A 10 11.35 15.59 -9.53
N THR A 11 11.03 14.83 -8.52
CA THR A 11 10.45 13.48 -8.64
C THR A 11 9.36 13.30 -7.56
N ALA A 12 8.30 12.59 -7.91
CA ALA A 12 7.23 12.26 -6.97
C ALA A 12 6.70 10.85 -7.21
N ASN A 13 6.32 10.16 -6.15
CA ASN A 13 5.53 8.94 -6.23
C ASN A 13 4.05 9.30 -6.09
N ILE A 14 3.28 9.07 -7.16
CA ILE A 14 1.85 9.38 -7.19
C ILE A 14 1.09 8.20 -6.60
N LEU A 15 0.61 8.37 -5.37
CA LEU A 15 -0.11 7.35 -4.62
C LEU A 15 -1.62 7.58 -4.64
N HIS A 16 -2.38 6.50 -4.66
CA HIS A 16 -3.82 6.51 -4.44
C HIS A 16 -4.15 7.02 -3.02
N GLY A 17 -5.31 7.64 -2.83
CA GLY A 17 -5.82 8.02 -1.51
C GLY A 17 -6.06 6.82 -0.60
N SER A 18 -6.23 7.06 0.71
CA SER A 18 -6.27 6.01 1.75
C SER A 18 -7.68 5.55 2.12
N ALA A 19 -8.68 5.75 1.25
CA ALA A 19 -10.07 5.38 1.53
C ALA A 19 -10.35 3.87 1.41
N ASN A 20 -9.53 3.14 0.67
CA ASN A 20 -9.67 1.71 0.47
C ASN A 20 -8.49 0.95 1.08
N PRO A 21 -8.70 -0.26 1.65
CA PRO A 21 -7.60 -1.10 2.14
C PRO A 21 -6.58 -1.39 1.04
N ILE A 22 -7.04 -1.77 -0.14
CA ILE A 22 -6.26 -1.88 -1.37
C ILE A 22 -6.78 -0.80 -2.31
N GLY A 23 -5.96 0.18 -2.60
CA GLY A 23 -6.33 1.33 -3.43
C GLY A 23 -6.07 1.08 -4.90
N GLY A 24 -4.91 1.44 -5.39
CA GLY A 24 -4.56 1.28 -6.79
C GLY A 24 -3.07 1.29 -7.02
N GLN A 25 -2.67 1.01 -8.24
CA GLN A 25 -1.28 1.09 -8.67
C GLN A 25 -0.79 2.53 -8.56
N ASN A 26 0.44 2.71 -8.14
CA ASN A 26 1.12 4.00 -8.11
C ASN A 26 2.14 4.13 -9.24
N GLN A 27 2.55 5.35 -9.50
CA GLN A 27 3.55 5.66 -10.52
C GLN A 27 4.54 6.68 -9.98
N VAL A 28 5.82 6.37 -10.08
CA VAL A 28 6.87 7.37 -9.88
C VAL A 28 7.01 8.20 -11.16
N VAL A 29 7.04 9.51 -11.00
CA VAL A 29 7.15 10.45 -12.12
C VAL A 29 8.31 11.41 -11.90
N LYS A 30 8.98 11.80 -12.97
CA LYS A 30 9.88 12.94 -13.02
C LYS A 30 9.06 14.16 -13.42
N LEU A 31 9.11 15.22 -12.62
CA LEU A 31 8.28 16.42 -12.83
C LEU A 31 8.83 17.26 -14.01
N ARG A 32 8.59 16.78 -15.22
CA ARG A 32 9.03 17.44 -16.46
C ARG A 32 7.94 18.39 -16.95
N TRP A 33 8.14 19.67 -16.72
CA TRP A 33 7.17 20.69 -17.15
C TRP A 33 6.93 20.66 -18.65
N GLY A 34 5.66 20.70 -19.05
CA GLY A 34 5.24 20.70 -20.45
C GLY A 34 5.04 19.34 -21.08
N LEU A 35 5.40 18.24 -20.39
CA LEU A 35 5.17 16.89 -20.91
C LEU A 35 3.81 16.32 -20.45
N THR A 36 3.31 15.36 -21.21
CA THR A 36 2.14 14.55 -20.85
C THR A 36 2.47 13.58 -19.71
N GLY A 37 1.44 12.91 -19.17
CA GLY A 37 1.64 11.87 -18.15
C GLY A 37 2.63 10.80 -18.55
N GLU A 38 2.55 10.31 -19.79
CA GLU A 38 3.49 9.32 -20.33
C GLU A 38 4.93 9.84 -20.36
N GLY A 39 5.16 11.08 -20.80
CA GLY A 39 6.49 11.69 -20.84
C GLY A 39 7.08 11.97 -19.45
N MET A 40 6.24 11.96 -18.40
CA MET A 40 6.67 12.13 -17.03
C MET A 40 6.97 10.81 -16.31
N LYS A 41 6.51 9.66 -16.80
CA LYS A 41 6.78 8.37 -16.16
C LYS A 41 8.28 8.14 -15.97
N PHE A 42 8.63 7.63 -14.81
CA PHE A 42 9.96 7.12 -14.52
C PHE A 42 9.90 5.59 -14.60
N ALA A 43 10.16 5.06 -15.79
CA ALA A 43 9.94 3.66 -16.09
C ALA A 43 10.85 2.72 -15.29
N GLU A 44 12.06 3.19 -14.93
CA GLU A 44 13.03 2.42 -14.16
C GLU A 44 12.75 2.40 -12.66
N ALA A 45 11.78 3.20 -12.19
CA ALA A 45 11.40 3.20 -10.78
C ALA A 45 10.60 1.93 -10.41
N PRO A 46 10.77 1.42 -9.19
CA PRO A 46 9.99 0.28 -8.73
C PRO A 46 8.48 0.54 -8.83
N GLN A 47 7.76 -0.44 -9.31
CA GLN A 47 6.30 -0.42 -9.37
C GLN A 47 5.69 -0.63 -7.99
N GLY A 48 4.51 -0.10 -7.73
CA GLY A 48 3.88 -0.26 -6.43
C GLY A 48 2.36 -0.25 -6.47
N VAL A 49 1.77 -0.61 -5.34
CA VAL A 49 0.33 -0.52 -5.06
C VAL A 49 0.13 0.17 -3.73
N LYS A 50 -0.84 1.09 -3.67
CA LYS A 50 -1.22 1.74 -2.43
C LYS A 50 -2.13 0.85 -1.61
N PHE A 51 -1.70 0.57 -0.37
CA PHE A 51 -2.51 -0.04 0.67
C PHE A 51 -2.84 0.99 1.75
N ALA A 52 -3.79 0.69 2.62
CA ALA A 52 -4.11 1.56 3.75
C ALA A 52 -4.66 0.78 4.95
N LEU A 53 -4.22 1.21 6.12
CA LEU A 53 -4.72 0.85 7.45
C LEU A 53 -5.46 2.04 8.07
N GLY A 54 -5.82 1.95 9.33
CA GLY A 54 -6.38 3.05 10.10
C GLY A 54 -7.88 3.25 9.94
N GLU A 55 -8.33 4.40 10.40
CA GLU A 55 -9.75 4.76 10.40
C GLU A 55 -10.30 4.98 8.99
N ASN A 56 -9.48 5.49 8.08
CA ASN A 56 -9.92 5.86 6.72
C ASN A 56 -10.52 4.69 5.93
N VAL A 57 -10.03 3.48 6.15
CA VAL A 57 -10.48 2.28 5.41
C VAL A 57 -11.67 1.59 6.04
N LYS A 58 -12.01 1.95 7.29
CA LYS A 58 -13.21 1.47 7.98
C LYS A 58 -14.38 2.38 7.63
N GLN A 59 -15.47 1.81 7.23
CA GLN A 59 -16.66 2.57 6.85
C GLN A 59 -17.38 3.22 8.03
N SER A 60 -17.04 2.85 9.28
CA SER A 60 -17.61 3.42 10.49
C SER A 60 -17.41 4.92 10.66
N ASN A 61 -16.44 5.51 9.98
CA ASN A 61 -16.17 6.95 10.00
C ASN A 61 -16.95 7.74 8.94
N TRP A 62 -17.66 7.08 8.07
CA TRP A 62 -18.38 7.74 6.99
C TRP A 62 -19.82 7.99 7.45
N SER A 63 -20.31 9.21 7.26
CA SER A 63 -21.65 9.63 7.70
C SER A 63 -22.79 8.79 7.13
N ASP A 64 -22.57 8.17 5.97
CA ASP A 64 -23.50 7.27 5.32
C ASP A 64 -22.96 5.85 5.39
N ALA A 65 -23.24 5.17 6.49
CA ALA A 65 -22.86 3.76 6.68
C ALA A 65 -23.67 2.85 5.73
N ASN A 66 -23.27 2.81 4.48
CA ASN A 66 -23.91 2.04 3.41
C ASN A 66 -23.68 0.52 3.51
N GLY A 67 -23.34 -0.01 4.67
CA GLY A 67 -23.07 -1.44 4.83
C GLY A 67 -21.83 -1.95 4.06
N ARG A 68 -20.99 -1.05 3.52
CA ARG A 68 -19.78 -1.43 2.82
C ARG A 68 -18.76 -2.05 3.78
N TYR A 69 -18.21 -3.18 3.40
CA TYR A 69 -17.09 -3.84 4.08
C TYR A 69 -15.75 -3.23 3.61
N PRO A 70 -14.71 -3.11 4.50
CA PRO A 70 -14.70 -3.47 5.91
C PRO A 70 -15.18 -2.34 6.83
N GLN A 71 -15.69 -2.70 8.03
CA GLN A 71 -16.11 -1.74 9.06
C GLN A 71 -15.25 -1.78 10.32
N THR A 72 -14.38 -2.77 10.43
CA THR A 72 -13.49 -2.99 11.58
C THR A 72 -12.08 -3.27 11.14
N ARG A 73 -11.11 -3.14 12.06
CA ARG A 73 -9.70 -3.51 11.81
C ARG A 73 -9.55 -4.99 11.47
N MET A 74 -10.29 -5.88 12.15
CA MET A 74 -10.32 -7.30 11.81
C MET A 74 -10.84 -7.54 10.39
N GLY A 75 -11.86 -6.78 9.97
CA GLY A 75 -12.37 -6.84 8.60
C GLY A 75 -11.33 -6.39 7.56
N VAL A 76 -10.48 -5.41 7.87
CA VAL A 76 -9.36 -5.00 7.00
C VAL A 76 -8.35 -6.14 6.86
N GLU A 77 -7.97 -6.79 7.97
CA GLU A 77 -7.07 -7.95 7.94
C GLU A 77 -7.63 -9.10 7.11
N GLN A 78 -8.93 -9.40 7.26
CA GLN A 78 -9.60 -10.43 6.48
C GLN A 78 -9.60 -10.10 5.00
N LEU A 79 -9.90 -8.85 4.64
CA LEU A 79 -9.90 -8.41 3.24
C LEU A 79 -8.53 -8.63 2.58
N TYR A 80 -7.43 -8.35 3.27
CA TYR A 80 -6.10 -8.60 2.74
C TYR A 80 -5.87 -10.08 2.46
N ARG A 81 -6.22 -10.97 3.42
CA ARG A 81 -6.08 -12.41 3.23
C ARG A 81 -6.93 -12.91 2.07
N ASP A 82 -8.21 -12.53 2.02
CA ASP A 82 -9.11 -12.93 0.95
C ASP A 82 -8.59 -12.48 -0.42
N SER A 83 -8.04 -11.28 -0.50
CA SER A 83 -7.47 -10.73 -1.73
C SER A 83 -6.22 -11.48 -2.19
N PHE A 84 -5.30 -11.81 -1.27
CA PHE A 84 -4.10 -12.58 -1.62
C PHE A 84 -4.43 -14.04 -1.97
N GLU A 85 -5.40 -14.67 -1.28
CA GLU A 85 -5.87 -16.00 -1.66
C GLU A 85 -6.51 -16.01 -3.04
N ALA A 86 -7.36 -15.02 -3.34
CA ALA A 86 -7.94 -14.88 -4.67
C ALA A 86 -6.87 -14.69 -5.75
N ALA A 87 -5.82 -13.92 -5.47
CA ALA A 87 -4.71 -13.73 -6.39
C ALA A 87 -3.90 -15.02 -6.61
N ARG A 88 -3.65 -15.81 -5.55
CA ARG A 88 -3.01 -17.13 -5.66
C ARG A 88 -3.84 -18.09 -6.51
N ASP A 89 -5.14 -18.13 -6.28
CA ASP A 89 -6.05 -18.98 -7.07
C ASP A 89 -6.08 -18.58 -8.54
N TYR A 90 -6.12 -17.29 -8.79
CA TYR A 90 -6.07 -16.72 -10.13
C TYR A 90 -4.75 -17.08 -10.83
N ALA A 91 -3.61 -16.88 -10.15
CA ALA A 91 -2.30 -17.21 -10.68
C ALA A 91 -2.21 -18.70 -11.06
N ARG A 92 -2.63 -19.62 -10.16
CA ARG A 92 -2.65 -21.07 -10.45
C ARG A 92 -3.48 -21.42 -11.69
N LYS A 93 -4.65 -20.81 -11.87
CA LYS A 93 -5.50 -21.03 -13.05
C LYS A 93 -4.85 -20.52 -14.34
N MET A 94 -4.24 -19.33 -14.28
CA MET A 94 -3.53 -18.75 -15.43
C MET A 94 -2.34 -19.61 -15.84
N ASP A 95 -1.52 -20.02 -14.88
CA ASP A 95 -0.33 -20.84 -15.14
C ASP A 95 -0.67 -22.24 -15.65
N ALA A 96 -1.70 -22.86 -15.06
CA ALA A 96 -2.21 -24.16 -15.56
C ALA A 96 -2.70 -24.06 -17.00
N TRP A 97 -3.42 -22.98 -17.34
CA TRP A 97 -3.86 -22.76 -18.71
C TRP A 97 -2.68 -22.47 -19.66
N GLN A 98 -1.73 -21.63 -19.23
CA GLN A 98 -0.54 -21.34 -20.05
C GLN A 98 0.28 -22.60 -20.36
N THR A 99 0.39 -23.51 -19.40
CA THR A 99 1.11 -24.77 -19.57
C THR A 99 0.38 -25.75 -20.50
N ASN A 100 -0.91 -25.91 -20.30
CA ASN A 100 -1.68 -26.96 -20.96
C ASN A 100 -2.42 -26.50 -22.22
N ARG A 101 -2.74 -25.23 -22.33
CA ARG A 101 -3.51 -24.62 -23.42
C ARG A 101 -4.82 -25.34 -23.74
N ARG A 102 -5.43 -25.99 -22.73
CA ARG A 102 -6.70 -26.72 -22.90
C ARG A 102 -7.86 -25.85 -22.41
N GLY A 103 -8.94 -25.82 -23.21
CA GLY A 103 -10.13 -25.02 -22.94
C GLY A 103 -9.92 -23.51 -23.19
N LEU A 104 -10.85 -22.72 -22.68
CA LEU A 104 -10.77 -21.27 -22.78
C LEU A 104 -9.79 -20.70 -21.74
N PRO A 105 -9.06 -19.61 -22.08
CA PRO A 105 -8.22 -18.93 -21.11
C PRO A 105 -9.08 -18.41 -19.95
N PRO A 106 -8.56 -18.43 -18.70
CA PRO A 106 -9.22 -17.72 -17.61
C PRO A 106 -9.44 -16.25 -17.99
N ARG A 107 -10.58 -15.70 -17.56
CA ARG A 107 -10.84 -14.27 -17.76
C ARG A 107 -9.77 -13.45 -17.04
N ARG A 108 -9.20 -12.49 -17.76
CA ARG A 108 -8.26 -11.55 -17.16
C ARG A 108 -8.94 -10.66 -16.12
N ASP A 109 -8.30 -10.53 -14.97
CA ASP A 109 -8.72 -9.66 -13.87
C ASP A 109 -7.55 -8.72 -13.52
N LEU A 110 -7.76 -7.41 -13.73
CA LEU A 110 -6.70 -6.41 -13.56
C LEU A 110 -6.33 -6.17 -12.10
N GLU A 111 -7.27 -6.39 -11.18
CA GLU A 111 -6.99 -6.28 -9.75
C GLU A 111 -6.13 -7.46 -9.29
N LEU A 112 -6.50 -8.67 -9.70
CA LEU A 112 -5.74 -9.88 -9.38
C LEU A 112 -4.39 -9.94 -10.09
N ASP A 113 -4.27 -9.37 -11.31
CA ASP A 113 -2.96 -9.19 -11.97
C ASP A 113 -2.01 -8.39 -11.09
N ALA A 114 -2.45 -7.23 -10.56
CA ALA A 114 -1.63 -6.38 -9.70
C ALA A 114 -1.26 -7.05 -8.36
N LEU A 115 -2.18 -7.82 -7.78
CA LEU A 115 -1.91 -8.58 -6.56
C LEU A 115 -0.97 -9.76 -6.81
N ARG A 116 -1.07 -10.42 -7.96
CA ARG A 116 -0.13 -11.44 -8.38
C ARG A 116 1.29 -10.88 -8.50
N GLU A 117 1.47 -9.71 -9.11
CA GLU A 117 2.77 -9.04 -9.19
C GLU A 117 3.36 -8.73 -7.82
N ILE A 118 2.52 -8.47 -6.79
CA ILE A 118 2.98 -8.35 -5.40
C ILE A 118 3.46 -9.71 -4.86
N LEU A 119 2.71 -10.78 -5.08
CA LEU A 119 3.08 -12.13 -4.65
C LEU A 119 4.36 -12.64 -5.33
N ASP A 120 4.58 -12.25 -6.58
CA ASP A 120 5.77 -12.61 -7.36
C ASP A 120 7.00 -11.72 -7.01
N GLY A 121 6.81 -10.66 -6.19
CA GLY A 121 7.87 -9.74 -5.79
C GLY A 121 8.19 -8.63 -6.79
N ASP A 122 7.40 -8.51 -7.85
CA ASP A 122 7.59 -7.52 -8.92
C ASP A 122 7.02 -6.14 -8.56
N ARG A 123 6.20 -6.07 -7.52
CA ARG A 123 5.51 -4.85 -7.12
C ARG A 123 5.51 -4.64 -5.62
N TRP A 124 5.81 -3.42 -5.18
CA TRP A 124 5.91 -3.06 -3.77
C TRP A 124 4.58 -2.56 -3.20
N ILE A 125 4.34 -2.86 -1.92
CA ILE A 125 3.23 -2.28 -1.16
C ILE A 125 3.69 -0.98 -0.51
N HIS A 126 2.90 0.10 -0.69
CA HIS A 126 3.05 1.37 0.03
C HIS A 126 1.81 1.59 0.89
N CYS A 127 1.95 1.43 2.20
CA CYS A 127 0.81 1.38 3.11
C CYS A 127 0.67 2.62 3.99
N HIS A 128 -0.46 3.33 3.88
CA HIS A 128 -0.86 4.33 4.86
C HIS A 128 -1.06 3.69 6.22
N SER A 129 -0.42 4.23 7.27
CA SER A 129 -0.45 3.64 8.60
C SER A 129 -0.04 4.63 9.68
N TYR A 130 -0.62 4.49 10.87
CA TYR A 130 -0.30 5.31 12.03
C TYR A 130 0.05 4.48 13.27
N ARG A 131 -0.76 3.46 13.58
CA ARG A 131 -0.74 2.71 14.84
C ARG A 131 0.17 1.50 14.78
N GLN A 132 0.87 1.25 15.88
CA GLN A 132 1.78 0.11 16.04
C GLN A 132 1.08 -1.25 15.86
N ASP A 133 -0.13 -1.40 16.43
CA ASP A 133 -0.88 -2.66 16.38
C ASP A 133 -1.30 -3.02 14.95
N GLU A 134 -1.69 -2.03 14.15
CA GLU A 134 -2.04 -2.21 12.74
C GLU A 134 -0.81 -2.51 11.88
N ILE A 135 0.32 -1.86 12.16
CA ILE A 135 1.60 -2.15 11.49
C ILE A 135 1.99 -3.62 11.73
N LEU A 136 1.96 -4.07 13.00
CA LEU A 136 2.28 -5.45 13.36
C LEU A 136 1.29 -6.45 12.75
N ALA A 137 -0.01 -6.10 12.70
CA ALA A 137 -1.02 -6.95 12.07
C ALA A 137 -0.74 -7.16 10.59
N LEU A 138 -0.43 -6.08 9.86
CA LEU A 138 -0.09 -6.20 8.43
C LEU A 138 1.22 -6.99 8.22
N LEU A 139 2.25 -6.75 9.02
CA LEU A 139 3.50 -7.52 8.93
C LEU A 139 3.27 -9.03 9.12
N ARG A 140 2.39 -9.44 10.06
CA ARG A 140 2.01 -10.84 10.24
C ARG A 140 1.35 -11.43 8.99
N ILE A 141 0.39 -10.69 8.40
CA ILE A 141 -0.29 -11.11 7.17
C ILE A 141 0.72 -11.25 6.03
N LEU A 142 1.55 -10.25 5.80
CA LEU A 142 2.52 -10.28 4.70
C LEU A 142 3.51 -11.44 4.85
N LYS A 143 3.88 -11.79 6.09
CA LYS A 143 4.72 -12.96 6.37
C LYS A 143 4.04 -14.28 5.98
N GLU A 144 2.70 -14.41 6.15
CA GLU A 144 1.93 -15.60 5.71
C GLU A 144 2.03 -15.82 4.20
N TYR A 145 2.26 -14.75 3.45
CA TYR A 145 2.34 -14.74 1.98
C TYR A 145 3.77 -14.57 1.44
N GLU A 146 4.77 -14.50 2.30
CA GLU A 146 6.19 -14.27 1.95
C GLU A 146 6.43 -12.94 1.22
N ILE A 147 5.61 -11.93 1.52
CA ILE A 147 5.67 -10.60 0.91
C ILE A 147 6.53 -9.67 1.78
N THR A 148 7.47 -8.98 1.15
CA THR A 148 8.18 -7.85 1.77
C THR A 148 7.47 -6.55 1.41
N ILE A 149 7.10 -5.76 2.42
CA ILE A 149 6.49 -4.45 2.22
C ILE A 149 7.53 -3.42 1.79
N GLY A 150 7.17 -2.54 0.87
CA GLY A 150 8.03 -1.42 0.49
C GLY A 150 8.11 -0.37 1.58
N THR A 151 6.98 0.23 1.94
CA THR A 151 7.00 1.39 2.86
C THR A 151 5.72 1.47 3.68
N PHE A 152 5.86 1.64 4.99
CA PHE A 152 4.82 2.22 5.83
C PHE A 152 4.90 3.74 5.73
N GLN A 153 3.79 4.38 5.33
CA GLN A 153 3.78 5.80 5.00
C GLN A 153 3.30 6.66 6.16
N HIS A 154 3.99 7.80 6.37
CA HIS A 154 3.67 8.83 7.37
C HIS A 154 3.26 8.25 8.72
N ILE A 155 4.03 7.27 9.17
CA ILE A 155 3.78 6.55 10.42
C ILE A 155 3.95 7.48 11.63
N LEU A 156 3.18 7.21 12.69
CA LEU A 156 3.26 7.94 13.95
C LEU A 156 3.81 7.09 15.08
N GLU A 157 3.38 5.84 15.22
CA GLU A 157 3.84 4.92 16.27
C GLU A 157 4.88 3.89 15.79
N GLY A 158 5.46 4.09 14.61
CA GLY A 158 6.46 3.16 14.05
C GLY A 158 7.70 2.99 14.93
N TYR A 159 8.09 4.03 15.67
CA TYR A 159 9.21 3.97 16.62
C TYR A 159 9.04 2.88 17.69
N LYS A 160 7.80 2.54 18.06
CA LYS A 160 7.49 1.48 19.04
C LYS A 160 7.72 0.07 18.52
N VAL A 161 7.75 -0.11 17.19
CA VAL A 161 7.84 -1.40 16.50
C VAL A 161 8.95 -1.39 15.44
N ALA A 162 9.93 -0.52 15.61
CA ALA A 162 11.02 -0.33 14.66
C ALA A 162 11.84 -1.61 14.44
N ASP A 163 12.07 -2.39 15.49
CA ASP A 163 12.79 -3.66 15.40
C ASP A 163 12.06 -4.70 14.56
N GLU A 164 10.73 -4.80 14.70
CA GLU A 164 9.90 -5.70 13.91
C GLU A 164 9.85 -5.27 12.45
N MET A 165 9.76 -3.97 12.20
CA MET A 165 9.81 -3.40 10.85
C MET A 165 11.17 -3.68 10.19
N ALA A 166 12.26 -3.46 10.91
CA ALA A 166 13.61 -3.73 10.43
C ALA A 166 13.82 -5.23 10.10
N LYS A 167 13.37 -6.13 11.00
CA LYS A 167 13.41 -7.58 10.76
C LYS A 167 12.62 -8.03 9.54
N ALA A 168 11.53 -7.32 9.24
CA ALA A 168 10.69 -7.57 8.07
C ALA A 168 11.23 -6.92 6.77
N GLY A 169 12.34 -6.17 6.84
CA GLY A 169 12.87 -5.41 5.70
C GLY A 169 12.01 -4.23 5.27
N ALA A 170 11.10 -3.77 6.14
CA ALA A 170 10.18 -2.69 5.83
C ALA A 170 10.86 -1.33 5.92
N MET A 171 10.57 -0.46 4.97
CA MET A 171 10.92 0.96 5.05
C MET A 171 9.78 1.77 5.67
N ALA A 172 10.07 2.99 6.10
CA ALA A 172 9.11 3.91 6.66
C ALA A 172 9.32 5.33 6.13
N SER A 173 8.23 6.09 6.07
CA SER A 173 8.28 7.54 5.94
C SER A 173 7.57 8.21 7.10
N ALA A 174 8.09 9.33 7.57
CA ALA A 174 7.50 10.15 8.61
C ALA A 174 7.59 11.62 8.21
N PHE A 175 6.70 12.44 8.75
CA PHE A 175 6.79 13.89 8.61
C PHE A 175 7.65 14.46 9.73
N SER A 176 8.65 15.25 9.38
CA SER A 176 9.61 15.81 10.35
C SER A 176 8.98 16.85 11.29
N ASP A 177 7.92 17.50 10.86
CA ASP A 177 7.26 18.61 11.53
C ASP A 177 5.83 18.28 11.99
N TRP A 178 5.43 17.01 11.91
CA TRP A 178 4.07 16.63 12.25
C TRP A 178 3.92 16.46 13.78
N TRP A 179 3.12 17.32 14.35
CA TRP A 179 2.68 17.22 15.74
C TRP A 179 1.52 16.24 15.82
N ALA A 180 1.61 15.33 16.78
CA ALA A 180 0.71 14.22 16.94
C ALA A 180 -0.70 14.63 17.35
N TYR A 181 -1.61 14.80 16.42
CA TYR A 181 -3.02 15.06 16.70
C TYR A 181 -3.97 14.23 15.82
N LYS A 182 -3.60 13.00 15.54
CA LYS A 182 -4.57 12.03 15.00
C LYS A 182 -5.31 11.38 16.16
N PHE A 183 -6.63 11.53 16.20
CA PHE A 183 -7.44 10.99 17.30
C PHE A 183 -7.33 9.47 17.45
N GLU A 184 -6.94 8.77 16.42
CA GLU A 184 -6.71 7.33 16.42
C GLU A 184 -5.36 6.93 17.03
N VAL A 185 -4.48 7.90 17.34
CA VAL A 185 -3.15 7.67 17.88
C VAL A 185 -3.01 8.41 19.21
N LEU A 186 -2.92 7.66 20.29
CA LEU A 186 -2.88 8.21 21.64
C LEU A 186 -1.48 8.63 22.11
N ASP A 187 -0.44 8.16 21.45
CA ASP A 187 0.92 8.25 21.96
C ASP A 187 1.94 8.51 20.83
N ALA A 188 1.57 9.38 19.91
CA ALA A 188 2.50 9.86 18.92
C ALA A 188 3.39 10.96 19.49
N ILE A 189 4.64 10.96 19.10
CA ILE A 189 5.63 11.94 19.52
C ILE A 189 6.10 12.77 18.31
N PRO A 190 6.46 14.04 18.52
CA PRO A 190 7.10 14.84 17.48
C PRO A 190 8.41 14.18 17.01
N HIS A 191 8.67 14.29 15.71
CA HIS A 191 9.90 13.76 15.10
C HIS A 191 10.12 12.24 15.27
N ALA A 192 9.04 11.46 15.39
CA ALA A 192 9.10 9.99 15.55
C ALA A 192 9.95 9.28 14.48
N GLY A 193 10.14 9.88 13.32
CA GLY A 193 11.02 9.35 12.26
C GLY A 193 12.52 9.51 12.55
N ALA A 194 12.89 10.27 13.56
CA ALA A 194 14.29 10.44 13.97
C ALA A 194 14.73 9.40 15.02
N LEU A 195 13.80 8.73 15.65
CA LEU A 195 14.01 7.64 16.60
C LEU A 195 14.06 6.30 15.91
#